data_db0d408b690beb8c046cafa23e444d90
#
_entry.id   db0d408b690beb8c046cafa23e444d90
#
_cell.length_a   1.000
_cell.length_b   1.000
_cell.length_c   1.000
_cell.angle_alpha   90.00
_cell.angle_beta   90.00
_cell.angle_gamma   90.00
#
_symmetry.space_group_name_H-M   'P 1'
#
loop_
_entity.id
_entity.type
_entity.pdbx_description
1 polymer ?
#
loop_
_entity_poly.entity_id
_entity_poly.type
_entity_poly.pdbx_seq_one_letter_code
_entity_poly.pdbx_strand_id
1 'polypeptide(L)'
;MIDEVMMLRHGRTQYNLEHRLQGQIDVPLDIVGQWQVDQTGFALASRYYWAKVNRLAEHPEAIAQPGPDAAERTDTRQFEEAPAAGRRMVVMTSDLFRAQQTAHAFADILGLPVTCDQRLRERSFGEWEGMTRAEIKAVAADDYASWKQHTGGETKHGVESRA
;
A
#
# COMPACT_ATOMS: atom_id res chain seq x y z
N MET A 1 -2.20 -13.94 17.97
CA MET A 1 -3.08 -14.43 16.87
C MET A 1 -3.34 -13.23 15.94
N ILE A 2 -3.35 -13.41 14.63
CA ILE A 2 -3.77 -12.33 13.69
C ILE A 2 -5.28 -12.43 13.56
N ASP A 3 -5.98 -11.37 13.89
CA ASP A 3 -7.45 -11.35 13.89
C ASP A 3 -8.02 -10.83 12.56
N GLU A 4 -7.31 -9.92 11.90
CA GLU A 4 -7.74 -9.31 10.64
C GLU A 4 -6.51 -9.01 9.76
N VAL A 5 -6.64 -9.28 8.45
CA VAL A 5 -5.69 -8.88 7.43
C VAL A 5 -6.42 -8.06 6.38
N MET A 6 -5.96 -6.83 6.16
CA MET A 6 -6.46 -5.97 5.10
C MET A 6 -5.38 -5.81 4.02
N MET A 7 -5.75 -6.06 2.78
CA MET A 7 -4.87 -5.86 1.64
C MET A 7 -5.36 -4.70 0.78
N LEU A 8 -4.45 -3.78 0.48
CA LEU A 8 -4.70 -2.64 -0.41
C LEU A 8 -3.85 -2.77 -1.66
N ARG A 9 -4.46 -2.54 -2.81
CA ARG A 9 -3.72 -2.35 -4.05
C ARG A 9 -3.26 -0.89 -4.13
N HIS A 10 -2.07 -0.67 -4.69
CA HIS A 10 -1.57 0.68 -4.96
C HIS A 10 -2.51 1.48 -5.88
N GLY A 11 -2.50 2.80 -5.75
CA GLY A 11 -3.22 3.73 -6.62
C GLY A 11 -2.74 3.68 -8.08
N ARG A 12 -3.42 4.42 -8.95
CA ARG A 12 -3.07 4.48 -10.36
C ARG A 12 -1.67 5.05 -10.58
N THR A 13 -0.97 4.48 -11.56
CA THR A 13 0.29 4.98 -12.10
C THR A 13 0.12 5.34 -13.58
N GLN A 14 1.09 6.04 -14.16
CA GLN A 14 1.11 6.30 -15.61
C GLN A 14 1.08 4.99 -16.42
N TYR A 15 1.77 3.93 -15.96
CA TYR A 15 1.76 2.64 -16.63
C TYR A 15 0.39 1.95 -16.59
N ASN A 16 -0.39 2.15 -15.53
CA ASN A 16 -1.78 1.68 -15.52
C ASN A 16 -2.63 2.40 -16.57
N LEU A 17 -2.45 3.72 -16.72
CA LEU A 17 -3.14 4.51 -17.71
C LEU A 17 -2.79 4.08 -19.15
N GLU A 18 -1.51 3.78 -19.40
CA GLU A 18 -1.01 3.33 -20.69
C GLU A 18 -1.19 1.81 -20.94
N HIS A 19 -1.76 1.09 -19.98
CA HIS A 19 -1.91 -0.39 -20.03
C HIS A 19 -0.59 -1.16 -20.20
N ARG A 20 0.50 -0.64 -19.63
CA ARG A 20 1.82 -1.29 -19.60
C ARG A 20 1.94 -2.21 -18.39
N LEU A 21 2.67 -3.31 -18.55
CA LEU A 21 3.06 -4.17 -17.44
C LEU A 21 4.11 -3.45 -16.60
N GLN A 22 3.86 -3.32 -15.31
CA GLN A 22 4.79 -2.62 -14.41
C GLN A 22 5.82 -3.56 -13.80
N GLY A 23 5.34 -4.70 -13.28
CA GLY A 23 6.20 -5.63 -12.55
C GLY A 23 6.96 -4.92 -11.43
N GLN A 24 8.29 -4.99 -11.51
CA GLN A 24 9.18 -4.39 -10.53
C GLN A 24 9.80 -3.04 -10.96
N ILE A 25 9.42 -2.51 -12.14
CA ILE A 25 9.77 -1.12 -12.49
C ILE A 25 9.16 -0.17 -11.47
N ASP A 26 9.99 0.71 -10.93
CA ASP A 26 9.59 1.62 -9.86
C ASP A 26 8.93 2.90 -10.40
N VAL A 27 7.67 2.77 -10.80
CA VAL A 27 6.84 3.87 -11.31
C VAL A 27 6.03 4.46 -10.15
N PRO A 28 6.06 5.79 -9.94
CA PRO A 28 5.25 6.44 -8.90
C PRO A 28 3.77 6.46 -9.23
N LEU A 29 2.94 6.78 -8.25
CA LEU A 29 1.55 7.14 -8.49
C LEU A 29 1.47 8.39 -9.38
N ASP A 30 0.48 8.43 -10.27
CA ASP A 30 0.09 9.67 -10.93
C ASP A 30 -0.83 10.52 -10.03
N ILE A 31 -1.18 11.71 -10.47
CA ILE A 31 -1.99 12.64 -9.66
C ILE A 31 -3.36 12.05 -9.29
N VAL A 32 -3.97 11.26 -10.18
CA VAL A 32 -5.24 10.59 -9.90
C VAL A 32 -5.03 9.42 -8.94
N GLY A 33 -3.93 8.67 -9.09
CA GLY A 33 -3.56 7.61 -8.16
C GLY A 33 -3.31 8.14 -6.76
N GLN A 34 -2.64 9.28 -6.62
CA GLN A 34 -2.45 9.94 -5.33
C GLN A 34 -3.80 10.31 -4.71
N TRP A 35 -4.69 10.96 -5.48
CA TRP A 35 -6.03 11.26 -5.01
C TRP A 35 -6.81 10.01 -4.57
N GLN A 36 -6.74 8.91 -5.34
CA GLN A 36 -7.38 7.63 -4.98
C GLN A 36 -6.93 7.10 -3.64
N VAL A 37 -5.61 7.08 -3.39
CA VAL A 37 -5.07 6.56 -2.13
C VAL A 37 -5.35 7.47 -0.95
N ASP A 38 -5.36 8.79 -1.15
CA ASP A 38 -5.73 9.75 -0.11
C ASP A 38 -7.18 9.56 0.33
N GLN A 39 -8.12 9.42 -0.62
CA GLN A 39 -9.52 9.13 -0.31
C GLN A 39 -9.69 7.81 0.43
N THR A 40 -9.01 6.77 -0.05
CA THR A 40 -9.04 5.45 0.58
C THR A 40 -8.41 5.48 1.97
N GLY A 41 -7.28 6.15 2.12
CA GLY A 41 -6.58 6.34 3.39
C GLY A 41 -7.47 7.04 4.42
N PHE A 42 -8.14 8.10 4.01
CA PHE A 42 -9.07 8.85 4.87
C PHE A 42 -10.25 7.98 5.34
N ALA A 43 -10.88 7.25 4.40
CA ALA A 43 -12.00 6.38 4.73
C ALA A 43 -11.61 5.25 5.70
N LEU A 44 -10.44 4.63 5.47
CA LEU A 44 -9.93 3.56 6.31
C LEU A 44 -9.44 4.07 7.67
N ALA A 45 -8.82 5.24 7.73
CA ALA A 45 -8.36 5.82 8.98
C ALA A 45 -9.50 6.02 9.99
N SER A 46 -10.68 6.38 9.54
CA SER A 46 -11.87 6.46 10.41
C SER A 46 -12.22 5.11 11.04
N ARG A 47 -12.18 4.02 10.24
CA ARG A 47 -12.47 2.66 10.72
C ARG A 47 -11.44 2.17 11.74
N TYR A 48 -10.18 2.52 11.54
CA TYR A 48 -9.06 2.04 12.34
C TYR A 48 -8.49 3.10 13.29
N TYR A 49 -9.27 4.12 13.63
CA TYR A 49 -8.83 5.21 14.51
C TYR A 49 -8.34 4.71 15.88
N TRP A 50 -8.86 3.59 16.36
CA TRP A 50 -8.40 2.92 17.56
C TRP A 50 -6.89 2.62 17.54
N ALA A 51 -6.30 2.36 16.36
CA ALA A 51 -4.86 2.10 16.25
C ALA A 51 -4.04 3.35 16.60
N LYS A 52 -4.51 4.53 16.21
CA LYS A 52 -3.90 5.81 16.60
C LYS A 52 -4.01 6.04 18.10
N VAL A 53 -5.19 5.79 18.67
CA VAL A 53 -5.41 5.95 20.11
C VAL A 53 -4.51 5.03 20.92
N ASN A 54 -4.43 3.75 20.54
CA ASN A 54 -3.56 2.80 21.23
C ASN A 54 -2.09 3.20 21.12
N ARG A 55 -1.63 3.66 19.95
CA ARG A 55 -0.26 4.14 19.77
C ARG A 55 0.04 5.35 20.66
N LEU A 56 -0.86 6.33 20.73
CA LEU A 56 -0.69 7.50 21.59
C LEU A 56 -0.68 7.11 23.08
N ALA A 57 -1.45 6.09 23.47
CA ALA A 57 -1.43 5.58 24.83
C ALA A 57 -0.11 4.87 25.16
N GLU A 58 0.50 4.16 24.18
CA GLU A 58 1.82 3.54 24.34
C GLU A 58 2.97 4.57 24.30
N HIS A 59 2.78 5.72 23.63
CA HIS A 59 3.79 6.74 23.39
C HIS A 59 3.24 8.15 23.72
N PRO A 60 2.94 8.44 24.99
CA PRO A 60 2.35 9.72 25.38
C PRO A 60 3.25 10.93 25.06
N GLU A 61 4.55 10.71 24.90
CA GLU A 61 5.51 11.73 24.47
C GLU A 61 5.26 12.24 23.03
N ALA A 62 4.54 11.45 22.22
CA ALA A 62 4.15 11.84 20.84
C ALA A 62 2.91 12.75 20.80
N ILE A 63 2.24 12.93 21.92
CA ILE A 63 1.11 13.86 22.02
C ILE A 63 1.69 15.27 22.06
N ALA A 64 1.28 16.11 21.10
CA ALA A 64 1.68 17.51 21.12
C ALA A 64 1.23 18.15 22.44
N GLN A 65 2.16 18.76 23.14
CA GLN A 65 1.83 19.47 24.38
C GLN A 65 0.86 20.61 24.04
N PRO A 66 -0.29 20.67 24.69
CA PRO A 66 -1.22 21.78 24.49
C PRO A 66 -0.55 23.09 24.92
N GLY A 67 -0.79 24.15 24.15
CA GLY A 67 -0.40 25.49 24.59
C GLY A 67 -1.07 25.86 25.91
N PRO A 68 -0.59 26.90 26.63
CA PRO A 68 -1.07 27.26 27.94
C PRO A 68 -2.59 27.52 28.01
N ASP A 69 -3.21 27.85 26.88
CA ASP A 69 -4.65 28.13 26.80
C ASP A 69 -5.52 26.87 26.49
N ALA A 70 -4.90 25.74 26.23
CA ALA A 70 -5.61 24.51 25.83
C ALA A 70 -5.95 23.62 27.03
N ALA A 71 -5.36 23.84 28.20
CA ALA A 71 -5.55 23.03 29.40
C ALA A 71 -7.03 23.01 29.89
N GLU A 72 -7.81 24.03 29.57
CA GLU A 72 -9.23 24.14 29.98
C GLU A 72 -10.19 23.44 29.00
N ARG A 73 -9.73 22.99 27.81
CA ARG A 73 -10.60 22.52 26.73
C ARG A 73 -10.46 21.04 26.42
N THR A 74 -9.51 20.33 27.01
CA THR A 74 -9.25 18.93 26.68
C THR A 74 -10.01 18.03 27.64
N ASP A 75 -11.12 17.48 27.21
CA ASP A 75 -11.76 16.37 27.91
C ASP A 75 -10.92 15.09 27.68
N THR A 76 -10.02 14.85 28.61
CA THR A 76 -9.11 13.69 28.58
C THR A 76 -9.86 12.36 28.77
N ARG A 77 -11.11 12.38 29.22
CA ARG A 77 -11.92 11.17 29.43
C ARG A 77 -12.22 10.40 28.17
N GLN A 78 -12.15 11.02 26.98
CA GLN A 78 -12.30 10.31 25.70
C GLN A 78 -11.15 9.34 25.41
N PHE A 79 -10.00 9.47 26.07
CA PHE A 79 -8.84 8.60 25.86
C PHE A 79 -8.79 7.43 26.87
N GLU A 80 -9.56 7.49 27.96
CA GLU A 80 -9.62 6.41 28.96
C GLU A 80 -10.45 5.21 28.49
N GLU A 81 -11.35 5.42 27.53
CA GLU A 81 -12.18 4.38 26.91
C GLU A 81 -11.62 3.94 25.55
N ALA A 82 -10.35 3.59 25.45
CA ALA A 82 -9.80 3.05 24.20
C ALA A 82 -10.47 1.69 23.89
N PRO A 83 -11.35 1.60 22.87
CA PRO A 83 -12.22 0.44 22.69
C PRO A 83 -11.50 -0.83 22.21
N ALA A 84 -10.17 -0.83 22.17
CA ALA A 84 -9.36 -1.92 21.65
C ALA A 84 -8.05 -2.11 22.41
N ALA A 85 -8.08 -1.99 23.74
CA ALA A 85 -6.91 -2.25 24.57
C ALA A 85 -6.26 -3.61 24.21
N GLY A 86 -4.96 -3.60 23.90
CA GLY A 86 -4.19 -4.79 23.51
C GLY A 86 -4.23 -5.16 22.02
N ARG A 87 -5.02 -4.50 21.18
CA ARG A 87 -4.94 -4.68 19.71
C ARG A 87 -3.82 -3.83 19.12
N ARG A 88 -3.04 -4.43 18.24
CA ARG A 88 -1.97 -3.76 17.52
C ARG A 88 -2.20 -3.83 16.01
N MET A 89 -1.86 -2.75 15.32
CA MET A 89 -1.86 -2.70 13.86
C MET A 89 -0.43 -2.59 13.35
N VAL A 90 -0.10 -3.42 12.37
CA VAL A 90 1.16 -3.38 11.63
C VAL A 90 0.84 -3.03 10.18
N VAL A 91 1.53 -2.04 9.64
CA VAL A 91 1.42 -1.67 8.23
C VAL A 91 2.68 -2.15 7.51
N MET A 92 2.49 -3.03 6.54
CA MET A 92 3.56 -3.57 5.71
C MET A 92 3.30 -3.24 4.24
N THR A 93 4.35 -2.97 3.50
CA THR A 93 4.26 -2.69 2.06
C THR A 93 5.48 -3.26 1.34
N SER A 94 5.42 -3.37 0.00
CA SER A 94 6.64 -3.56 -0.77
C SER A 94 7.46 -2.27 -0.78
N ASP A 95 8.73 -2.39 -1.13
CA ASP A 95 9.65 -1.25 -1.26
C ASP A 95 9.49 -0.48 -2.59
N LEU A 96 8.54 -0.87 -3.46
CA LEU A 96 8.20 -0.12 -4.66
C LEU A 96 7.50 1.19 -4.28
N PHE A 97 7.93 2.30 -4.90
CA PHE A 97 7.53 3.64 -4.50
C PHE A 97 6.00 3.83 -4.52
N ARG A 98 5.31 3.35 -5.56
CA ARG A 98 3.83 3.39 -5.63
C ARG A 98 3.14 2.69 -4.47
N ALA A 99 3.73 1.60 -3.98
CA ALA A 99 3.17 0.87 -2.84
C ALA A 99 3.45 1.60 -1.53
N GLN A 100 4.64 2.17 -1.37
CA GLN A 100 4.97 3.04 -0.22
C GLN A 100 4.06 4.26 -0.18
N GLN A 101 3.88 4.99 -1.30
CA GLN A 101 2.95 6.13 -1.36
C GLN A 101 1.53 5.73 -0.90
N THR A 102 1.06 4.56 -1.34
CA THR A 102 -0.25 4.05 -0.94
C THR A 102 -0.32 3.73 0.55
N ALA A 103 0.70 3.08 1.10
CA ALA A 103 0.75 2.73 2.52
C ALA A 103 0.82 3.98 3.41
N HIS A 104 1.63 4.97 3.03
CA HIS A 104 1.77 6.22 3.76
C HIS A 104 0.49 7.06 3.76
N ALA A 105 -0.28 7.08 2.66
CA ALA A 105 -1.57 7.77 2.60
C ALA A 105 -2.57 7.30 3.70
N PHE A 106 -2.41 6.08 4.19
CA PHE A 106 -3.19 5.53 5.30
C PHE A 106 -2.46 5.63 6.64
N ALA A 107 -1.21 5.16 6.69
CA ALA A 107 -0.46 4.99 7.92
C ALA A 107 -0.16 6.33 8.61
N ASP A 108 0.17 7.38 7.84
CA ASP A 108 0.54 8.68 8.38
C ASP A 108 -0.63 9.36 9.11
N ILE A 109 -1.87 9.16 8.65
CA ILE A 109 -3.06 9.67 9.33
C ILE A 109 -3.21 9.08 10.73
N LEU A 110 -2.81 7.80 10.89
CA LEU A 110 -2.87 7.08 12.15
C LEU A 110 -1.57 7.17 12.96
N GLY A 111 -0.54 7.82 12.42
CA GLY A 111 0.78 7.90 13.06
C GLY A 111 1.49 6.54 13.15
N LEU A 112 1.18 5.60 12.27
CA LEU A 112 1.74 4.24 12.28
C LEU A 112 3.03 4.16 11.45
N PRO A 113 4.04 3.41 11.90
CA PRO A 113 5.20 3.14 11.08
C PRO A 113 4.85 2.21 9.91
N VAL A 114 5.50 2.44 8.77
CA VAL A 114 5.40 1.59 7.59
C VAL A 114 6.66 0.74 7.50
N THR A 115 6.50 -0.58 7.38
CA THR A 115 7.59 -1.53 7.20
C THR A 115 7.61 -2.03 5.75
N CYS A 116 8.76 -1.88 5.08
CA CYS A 116 8.94 -2.38 3.71
C CYS A 116 9.46 -3.82 3.73
N ASP A 117 8.90 -4.66 2.84
CA ASP A 117 9.37 -6.02 2.61
C ASP A 117 9.35 -6.34 1.11
N GLN A 118 10.51 -6.68 0.55
CA GLN A 118 10.65 -6.99 -0.88
C GLN A 118 9.84 -8.21 -1.32
N ARG A 119 9.51 -9.11 -0.40
CA ARG A 119 8.66 -10.28 -0.67
C ARG A 119 7.22 -9.90 -1.01
N LEU A 120 6.81 -8.65 -0.75
CA LEU A 120 5.51 -8.09 -1.09
C LEU A 120 5.50 -7.39 -2.46
N ARG A 121 6.61 -7.41 -3.20
CA ARG A 121 6.63 -6.87 -4.55
C ARG A 121 5.67 -7.63 -5.47
N GLU A 122 5.15 -6.93 -6.48
CA GLU A 122 4.57 -7.57 -7.66
C GLU A 122 5.64 -8.49 -8.28
N ARG A 123 5.22 -9.60 -8.86
CA ARG A 123 6.14 -10.47 -9.59
C ARG A 123 6.84 -9.71 -10.72
N SER A 124 8.05 -10.10 -11.03
CA SER A 124 8.74 -9.57 -12.20
C SER A 124 8.07 -10.05 -13.48
N PHE A 125 7.94 -9.14 -14.44
CA PHE A 125 7.53 -9.47 -15.80
C PHE A 125 8.72 -9.51 -16.77
N GLY A 126 9.97 -9.48 -16.25
CA GLY A 126 11.19 -9.63 -17.04
C GLY A 126 11.24 -8.66 -18.21
N GLU A 127 11.53 -9.17 -19.40
CA GLU A 127 11.61 -8.39 -20.66
C GLU A 127 10.29 -7.72 -21.05
N TRP A 128 9.17 -8.14 -20.49
CA TRP A 128 7.86 -7.56 -20.79
C TRP A 128 7.52 -6.35 -19.92
N GLU A 129 8.36 -6.02 -18.94
CA GLU A 129 8.16 -4.81 -18.13
C GLU A 129 8.25 -3.56 -18.99
N GLY A 130 7.32 -2.63 -18.78
CA GLY A 130 7.18 -1.41 -19.58
C GLY A 130 6.45 -1.59 -20.92
N MET A 131 6.19 -2.82 -21.35
CA MET A 131 5.49 -3.08 -22.60
C MET A 131 3.97 -3.13 -22.42
N THR A 132 3.25 -2.67 -23.43
CA THR A 132 1.82 -2.91 -23.57
C THR A 132 1.55 -4.34 -24.03
N ARG A 133 0.33 -4.82 -23.82
CA ARG A 133 -0.07 -6.15 -24.33
C ARG A 133 0.04 -6.26 -25.86
N ALA A 134 -0.15 -5.16 -26.59
CA ALA A 134 -0.03 -5.14 -28.04
C ALA A 134 1.42 -5.28 -28.48
N GLU A 135 2.35 -4.57 -27.82
CA GLU A 135 3.79 -4.67 -28.04
C GLU A 135 4.31 -6.08 -27.77
N ILE A 136 3.89 -6.70 -26.65
CA ILE A 136 4.28 -8.08 -26.33
C ILE A 136 3.78 -9.06 -27.42
N LYS A 137 2.53 -8.93 -27.86
CA LYS A 137 2.00 -9.76 -28.93
C LYS A 137 2.74 -9.59 -30.25
N ALA A 138 3.23 -8.38 -30.55
CA ALA A 138 3.97 -8.13 -31.79
C ALA A 138 5.33 -8.84 -31.81
N VAL A 139 5.97 -9.02 -30.65
CA VAL A 139 7.33 -9.62 -30.57
C VAL A 139 7.32 -11.07 -30.10
N ALA A 140 6.29 -11.54 -29.40
CA ALA A 140 6.24 -12.86 -28.78
C ALA A 140 4.79 -13.42 -28.73
N ALA A 141 4.11 -13.51 -29.88
CA ALA A 141 2.68 -13.87 -29.97
C ALA A 141 2.36 -15.22 -29.31
N ASP A 142 3.15 -16.26 -29.60
CA ASP A 142 2.92 -17.61 -29.10
C ASP A 142 3.18 -17.71 -27.59
N ASP A 143 4.27 -17.07 -27.12
CA ASP A 143 4.61 -17.05 -25.70
C ASP A 143 3.59 -16.21 -24.90
N TYR A 144 3.06 -15.12 -25.48
CA TYR A 144 1.96 -14.35 -24.89
C TYR A 144 0.66 -15.18 -24.82
N ALA A 145 0.33 -15.94 -25.87
CA ALA A 145 -0.84 -16.84 -25.87
C ALA A 145 -0.69 -17.92 -24.80
N SER A 146 0.48 -18.52 -24.69
CA SER A 146 0.83 -19.50 -23.67
C SER A 146 0.71 -18.92 -22.25
N TRP A 147 1.20 -17.69 -22.03
CA TRP A 147 1.02 -17.00 -20.76
C TRP A 147 -0.44 -16.80 -20.39
N LYS A 148 -1.28 -16.42 -21.36
CA LYS A 148 -2.73 -16.24 -21.13
C LYS A 148 -3.43 -17.57 -20.80
N GLN A 149 -2.94 -18.68 -21.34
CA GLN A 149 -3.44 -20.02 -21.08
C GLN A 149 -2.79 -20.69 -19.84
N HIS A 150 -1.85 -20.00 -19.18
CA HIS A 150 -1.11 -20.52 -18.02
C HIS A 150 -0.24 -21.74 -18.33
N THR A 151 0.30 -21.82 -19.54
CA THR A 151 1.15 -22.94 -19.99
C THR A 151 2.65 -22.62 -19.98
N GLY A 152 3.05 -21.46 -19.46
CA GLY A 152 4.43 -21.17 -19.07
C GLY A 152 5.33 -20.54 -20.15
N GLY A 153 4.78 -20.08 -21.29
CA GLY A 153 5.58 -19.45 -22.35
C GLY A 153 6.33 -18.18 -21.93
N GLU A 154 5.80 -17.50 -20.92
CA GLU A 154 6.38 -16.27 -20.38
C GLU A 154 7.74 -16.44 -19.70
N THR A 155 8.06 -17.63 -19.23
CA THR A 155 9.31 -17.88 -18.48
C THR A 155 10.58 -17.68 -19.31
N LYS A 156 10.49 -17.86 -20.64
CA LYS A 156 11.58 -17.59 -21.59
C LYS A 156 12.01 -16.12 -21.60
N HIS A 157 11.11 -15.22 -21.22
CA HIS A 157 11.31 -13.78 -21.16
C HIS A 157 11.68 -13.27 -19.76
N GLY A 158 12.10 -14.16 -18.87
CA GLY A 158 12.46 -13.80 -17.49
C GLY A 158 11.27 -13.39 -16.63
N VAL A 159 10.05 -13.70 -17.07
CA VAL A 159 8.85 -13.47 -16.26
C VAL A 159 8.85 -14.46 -15.10
N GLU A 160 8.69 -13.97 -13.90
CA GLU A 160 8.63 -14.76 -12.69
C GLU A 160 7.45 -15.75 -12.74
N SER A 161 7.70 -17.01 -12.40
CA SER A 161 6.67 -18.04 -12.37
C SER A 161 5.58 -17.70 -11.35
N ARG A 162 4.36 -18.16 -11.63
CA ARG A 162 3.33 -18.20 -10.60
C ARG A 162 3.64 -19.38 -9.69
N ALA A 163 3.91 -19.08 -8.41
CA ALA A 163 4.02 -20.11 -7.39
C ALA A 163 2.67 -20.73 -7.10
#